data_9d37a1dbecd8b399c3040ce5109ff0c9
#
_entry.id   9d37a1dbecd8b399c3040ce5109ff0c9
#
_cell.length_a   1.000
_cell.length_b   1.000
_cell.length_c   1.000
_cell.angle_alpha   90.00
_cell.angle_beta   90.00
_cell.angle_gamma   90.00
#
_symmetry.space_group_name_H-M   'P 1'
#
loop_
_entity.id
_entity.type
_entity.pdbx_description
1 polymer ?
#
loop_
_entity_poly.entity_id
_entity_poly.type
_entity_poly.pdbx_seq_one_letter_code
_entity_poly.pdbx_strand_id
1 'polypeptide(L)'
;MKIGKMKSGIQKKYLKYTIALLILALLMSSIGVWMFTYRRLSSAIVDKYTSLDEKMGIALDSLFQKSDEVLAECILNTDVQDSLRTGNLEEVEKTTISKYFAYIDMEHVSEYCYVDNKQNVYTRSYSKIDYEDFKKSKMSARLGDSYAKTKWFLAPDTLFGEGKQAVFIGRYVHSMEY
;
A
#
# COMPACT_ATOMS: atom_id res chain seq x y z
N MET A 1 -23.45 29.98 79.63
CA MET A 1 -22.60 29.00 78.95
C MET A 1 -23.24 28.49 77.64
N LYS A 2 -23.82 29.38 76.76
CA LYS A 2 -24.48 29.02 75.49
C LYS A 2 -23.83 29.57 74.25
N ILE A 3 -22.90 30.54 74.36
CA ILE A 3 -22.31 31.26 73.20
C ILE A 3 -21.25 30.43 72.50
N GLY A 4 -20.53 29.54 73.21
CA GLY A 4 -19.49 28.69 72.57
C GLY A 4 -20.01 27.58 71.62
N LYS A 5 -21.20 27.02 71.91
CA LYS A 5 -21.85 26.01 71.11
C LYS A 5 -22.41 26.57 69.76
N MET A 6 -22.90 27.81 69.80
CA MET A 6 -23.44 28.46 68.58
C MET A 6 -22.37 28.85 67.62
N LYS A 7 -21.20 29.35 68.04
CA LYS A 7 -20.03 29.62 67.18
C LYS A 7 -19.51 28.35 66.50
N SER A 8 -19.46 27.23 67.23
CA SER A 8 -19.03 25.94 66.65
C SER A 8 -19.98 25.44 65.57
N GLY A 9 -21.29 25.67 65.68
CA GLY A 9 -22.26 25.27 64.64
C GLY A 9 -22.14 26.08 63.34
N ILE A 10 -21.91 27.36 63.46
CA ILE A 10 -21.73 28.26 62.29
C ILE A 10 -20.41 27.96 61.61
N GLN A 11 -19.32 27.79 62.35
CA GLN A 11 -18.01 27.43 61.74
C GLN A 11 -18.07 26.09 61.01
N LYS A 12 -18.76 25.09 61.51
CA LYS A 12 -18.94 23.79 60.82
C LYS A 12 -19.74 23.93 59.51
N LYS A 13 -20.76 24.80 59.49
CA LYS A 13 -21.50 25.08 58.26
C LYS A 13 -20.63 25.78 57.20
N TYR A 14 -19.90 26.81 57.56
CA TYR A 14 -18.97 27.48 56.65
C TYR A 14 -17.91 26.53 56.12
N LEU A 15 -17.32 25.70 56.95
CA LEU A 15 -16.34 24.70 56.54
C LEU A 15 -16.93 23.72 55.49
N LYS A 16 -18.15 23.24 55.69
CA LYS A 16 -18.83 22.36 54.74
C LYS A 16 -19.08 23.06 53.40
N TYR A 17 -19.52 24.31 53.39
CA TYR A 17 -19.71 25.07 52.13
C TYR A 17 -18.40 25.36 51.41
N THR A 18 -17.35 25.68 52.16
CA THR A 18 -16.03 25.91 51.57
C THR A 18 -15.46 24.62 50.93
N ILE A 19 -15.59 23.48 51.62
CA ILE A 19 -15.17 22.19 51.07
C ILE A 19 -16.01 21.81 49.84
N ALA A 20 -17.32 22.00 49.85
CA ALA A 20 -18.20 21.73 48.73
C ALA A 20 -17.83 22.59 47.49
N LEU A 21 -17.54 23.87 47.73
CA LEU A 21 -17.14 24.80 46.67
C LEU A 21 -15.76 24.44 46.07
N LEU A 22 -14.81 23.99 46.90
CA LEU A 22 -13.53 23.49 46.49
C LEU A 22 -13.65 22.24 45.61
N ILE A 23 -14.47 21.29 46.06
CA ILE A 23 -14.74 20.06 45.29
C ILE A 23 -15.39 20.40 43.95
N LEU A 24 -16.36 21.31 43.91
CA LEU A 24 -17.01 21.74 42.69
C LEU A 24 -16.00 22.40 41.73
N ALA A 25 -15.13 23.27 42.22
CA ALA A 25 -14.08 23.92 41.41
C ALA A 25 -13.10 22.91 40.85
N LEU A 26 -12.69 21.89 41.61
CA LEU A 26 -11.82 20.81 41.13
C LEU A 26 -12.51 19.97 40.07
N LEU A 27 -13.78 19.66 40.22
CA LEU A 27 -14.54 18.91 39.21
C LEU A 27 -14.66 19.69 37.92
N MET A 28 -15.02 20.96 37.99
CA MET A 28 -15.10 21.83 36.79
C MET A 28 -13.75 21.97 36.09
N SER A 29 -12.67 22.14 36.82
CA SER A 29 -11.30 22.18 36.28
C SER A 29 -10.93 20.86 35.62
N SER A 30 -11.21 19.73 36.26
CA SER A 30 -10.92 18.39 35.71
C SER A 30 -11.67 18.13 34.39
N ILE A 31 -12.96 18.49 34.33
CA ILE A 31 -13.78 18.37 33.14
C ILE A 31 -13.20 19.26 32.00
N GLY A 32 -12.82 20.48 32.31
CA GLY A 32 -12.22 21.41 31.37
C GLY A 32 -10.91 20.88 30.80
N VAL A 33 -10.00 20.40 31.62
CA VAL A 33 -8.74 19.79 31.22
C VAL A 33 -8.98 18.54 30.36
N TRP A 34 -9.89 17.67 30.80
CA TRP A 34 -10.22 16.46 30.06
C TRP A 34 -10.78 16.78 28.67
N MET A 35 -11.72 17.70 28.55
CA MET A 35 -12.33 18.11 27.30
C MET A 35 -11.32 18.76 26.34
N PHE A 36 -10.42 19.60 26.86
CA PHE A 36 -9.37 20.24 26.11
C PHE A 36 -8.34 19.20 25.60
N THR A 37 -7.91 18.28 26.46
CA THR A 37 -6.95 17.24 26.10
C THR A 37 -7.55 16.29 25.09
N TYR A 38 -8.80 15.87 25.27
CA TYR A 38 -9.49 15.00 24.33
C TYR A 38 -9.60 15.63 22.94
N ARG A 39 -10.00 16.90 22.85
CA ARG A 39 -10.08 17.62 21.58
C ARG A 39 -8.72 17.73 20.88
N ARG A 40 -7.68 18.09 21.61
CA ARG A 40 -6.32 18.17 21.07
C ARG A 40 -5.80 16.82 20.58
N LEU A 41 -5.99 15.79 21.38
CA LEU A 41 -5.55 14.45 21.02
C LEU A 41 -6.30 13.93 19.79
N SER A 42 -7.62 14.10 19.75
CA SER A 42 -8.44 13.71 18.60
C SER A 42 -8.02 14.45 17.33
N SER A 43 -7.81 15.76 17.37
CA SER A 43 -7.33 16.53 16.22
C SER A 43 -5.95 16.06 15.79
N ALA A 44 -4.99 15.90 16.69
CA ALA A 44 -3.64 15.44 16.36
C ALA A 44 -3.62 14.04 15.76
N ILE A 45 -4.51 13.15 16.20
CA ILE A 45 -4.68 11.82 15.63
C ILE A 45 -5.21 11.92 14.18
N VAL A 46 -6.28 12.68 13.98
CA VAL A 46 -6.88 12.89 12.66
C VAL A 46 -5.85 13.49 11.70
N ASP A 47 -5.16 14.56 12.10
CA ASP A 47 -4.15 15.21 11.28
C ASP A 47 -3.00 14.26 10.91
N LYS A 48 -2.57 13.42 11.85
CA LYS A 48 -1.54 12.40 11.61
C LYS A 48 -1.99 11.35 10.61
N TYR A 49 -3.23 10.84 10.74
CA TYR A 49 -3.75 9.84 9.80
C TYR A 49 -3.99 10.43 8.42
N THR A 50 -4.50 11.65 8.32
CA THR A 50 -4.68 12.35 7.05
C THR A 50 -3.34 12.57 6.35
N SER A 51 -2.31 13.01 7.07
CA SER A 51 -0.97 13.18 6.51
C SER A 51 -0.33 11.85 6.09
N LEU A 52 -0.61 10.76 6.82
CA LEU A 52 -0.13 9.43 6.47
C LEU A 52 -0.81 8.93 5.18
N ASP A 53 -2.12 9.10 5.08
CA ASP A 53 -2.93 8.71 3.92
C ASP A 53 -2.47 9.47 2.66
N GLU A 54 -2.25 10.76 2.77
CA GLU A 54 -1.71 11.59 1.67
C GLU A 54 -0.31 11.12 1.22
N LYS A 55 0.59 10.84 2.17
CA LYS A 55 1.93 10.32 1.85
C LYS A 55 1.87 8.93 1.20
N MET A 56 0.98 8.07 1.68
CA MET A 56 0.75 6.77 1.06
C MET A 56 0.19 6.90 -0.35
N GLY A 57 -0.74 7.82 -0.57
CA GLY A 57 -1.27 8.12 -1.90
C GLY A 57 -0.17 8.54 -2.88
N ILE A 58 0.66 9.53 -2.49
CA ILE A 58 1.80 9.99 -3.31
C ILE A 58 2.79 8.86 -3.60
N ALA A 59 3.10 8.02 -2.60
CA ALA A 59 4.02 6.91 -2.79
C ALA A 59 3.46 5.85 -3.74
N LEU A 60 2.16 5.56 -3.66
CA LEU A 60 1.48 4.64 -4.57
C LEU A 60 1.43 5.20 -6.00
N ASP A 61 1.10 6.48 -6.17
CA ASP A 61 1.08 7.13 -7.49
C ASP A 61 2.46 7.11 -8.13
N SER A 62 3.51 7.40 -7.37
CA SER A 62 4.90 7.30 -7.84
C SER A 62 5.28 5.88 -8.24
N LEU A 63 4.88 4.89 -7.45
CA LEU A 63 5.09 3.47 -7.77
C LEU A 63 4.35 3.07 -9.06
N PHE A 64 3.12 3.53 -9.23
CA PHE A 64 2.32 3.28 -10.42
C PHE A 64 2.97 3.88 -11.66
N GLN A 65 3.36 5.13 -11.59
CA GLN A 65 4.03 5.82 -12.69
C GLN A 65 5.34 5.12 -13.08
N LYS A 66 6.21 4.82 -12.12
CA LYS A 66 7.48 4.12 -12.37
C LYS A 66 7.26 2.73 -12.99
N SER A 67 6.25 2.02 -12.58
CA SER A 67 5.92 0.71 -13.14
C SER A 67 5.37 0.80 -14.56
N ASP A 68 4.57 1.81 -14.87
CA ASP A 68 4.11 2.08 -16.24
C ASP A 68 5.28 2.46 -17.17
N GLU A 69 6.25 3.25 -16.70
CA GLU A 69 7.47 3.59 -17.42
C GLU A 69 8.28 2.34 -17.75
N VAL A 70 8.51 1.46 -16.78
CA VAL A 70 9.23 0.19 -16.98
C VAL A 70 8.52 -0.70 -18.00
N LEU A 71 7.19 -0.82 -17.90
CA LEU A 71 6.42 -1.59 -18.87
C LEU A 71 6.44 -0.97 -20.26
N ALA A 72 6.46 0.35 -20.37
CA ALA A 72 6.59 1.05 -21.64
C ALA A 72 7.99 0.84 -22.26
N GLU A 73 9.05 0.93 -21.46
CA GLU A 73 10.41 0.62 -21.90
C GLU A 73 10.55 -0.82 -22.39
N CYS A 74 9.94 -1.77 -21.69
CA CYS A 74 9.91 -3.16 -22.11
C CYS A 74 9.27 -3.34 -23.49
N ILE A 75 8.20 -2.60 -23.81
CA ILE A 75 7.55 -2.65 -25.13
C ILE A 75 8.44 -2.08 -26.21
N LEU A 76 9.18 -1.02 -25.93
CA LEU A 76 10.08 -0.35 -26.87
C LEU A 76 11.40 -1.09 -27.04
N ASN A 77 11.70 -2.08 -26.22
CA ASN A 77 12.93 -2.85 -26.30
C ASN A 77 12.96 -3.66 -27.60
N THR A 78 14.03 -3.49 -28.38
CA THR A 78 14.22 -4.13 -29.68
C THR A 78 14.21 -5.65 -29.59
N ASP A 79 14.87 -6.21 -28.57
CA ASP A 79 14.96 -7.66 -28.40
C ASP A 79 13.60 -8.27 -28.07
N VAL A 80 12.79 -7.55 -27.27
CA VAL A 80 11.40 -7.95 -26.97
C VAL A 80 10.56 -7.89 -28.24
N GLN A 81 10.68 -6.83 -29.05
CA GLN A 81 9.92 -6.67 -30.29
C GLN A 81 10.33 -7.70 -31.32
N ASP A 82 11.62 -7.99 -31.48
CA ASP A 82 12.12 -9.01 -32.41
C ASP A 82 11.65 -10.41 -31.96
N SER A 83 11.60 -10.68 -30.66
CA SER A 83 11.05 -11.94 -30.15
C SER A 83 9.59 -12.15 -30.51
N LEU A 84 8.80 -11.08 -30.48
CA LEU A 84 7.38 -11.11 -30.87
C LEU A 84 7.19 -11.30 -32.38
N ARG A 85 8.11 -10.74 -33.19
CA ARG A 85 8.01 -10.74 -34.62
C ARG A 85 8.49 -12.04 -35.26
N THR A 86 9.63 -12.56 -34.83
CA THR A 86 10.25 -13.77 -35.42
C THR A 86 9.71 -15.06 -34.81
N GLY A 87 9.18 -15.01 -33.63
CA GLY A 87 8.70 -16.18 -32.89
C GLY A 87 9.80 -17.23 -32.60
N ASN A 88 11.03 -16.98 -32.98
CA ASN A 88 12.20 -17.84 -32.80
C ASN A 88 13.23 -17.12 -31.95
N LEU A 89 13.04 -17.21 -30.62
CA LEU A 89 14.07 -16.78 -29.70
C LEU A 89 15.17 -17.83 -29.65
N GLU A 90 16.33 -17.48 -30.19
CA GLU A 90 17.55 -18.24 -29.90
C GLU A 90 17.93 -18.07 -28.42
N GLU A 91 18.82 -18.95 -27.93
CA GLU A 91 19.26 -18.94 -26.52
C GLU A 91 19.86 -17.59 -26.08
N VAL A 92 20.47 -16.88 -27.04
CA VAL A 92 21.07 -15.54 -26.85
C VAL A 92 19.98 -14.51 -26.55
N GLU A 93 18.87 -14.51 -27.30
CA GLU A 93 17.76 -13.56 -27.13
C GLU A 93 17.05 -13.79 -25.79
N LYS A 94 16.86 -15.06 -25.40
CA LYS A 94 16.34 -15.41 -24.06
C LYS A 94 17.23 -14.85 -22.95
N THR A 95 18.54 -14.93 -23.11
CA THR A 95 19.51 -14.40 -22.16
C THR A 95 19.44 -12.87 -22.10
N THR A 96 19.24 -12.20 -23.23
CA THR A 96 19.15 -10.74 -23.30
C THR A 96 17.88 -10.24 -22.63
N ILE A 97 16.74 -10.87 -22.88
CA ILE A 97 15.47 -10.55 -22.19
C ILE A 97 15.58 -10.78 -20.67
N SER A 98 16.16 -11.89 -20.26
CA SER A 98 16.39 -12.18 -18.86
C SER A 98 17.30 -11.14 -18.19
N LYS A 99 18.36 -10.70 -18.87
CA LYS A 99 19.24 -9.63 -18.39
C LYS A 99 18.51 -8.30 -18.31
N TYR A 100 17.75 -7.93 -19.31
CA TYR A 100 16.97 -6.70 -19.30
C TYR A 100 16.10 -6.62 -18.03
N PHE A 101 15.32 -7.66 -17.76
CA PHE A 101 14.48 -7.69 -16.55
C PHE A 101 15.30 -7.75 -15.25
N ALA A 102 16.49 -8.35 -15.25
CA ALA A 102 17.36 -8.38 -14.07
C ALA A 102 17.94 -7.00 -13.72
N TYR A 103 18.14 -6.12 -14.70
CA TYR A 103 18.72 -4.78 -14.50
C TYR A 103 17.68 -3.69 -14.23
N ILE A 104 16.39 -3.98 -14.39
CA ILE A 104 15.35 -3.03 -14.00
C ILE A 104 15.43 -2.81 -12.50
N ASP A 105 15.63 -1.55 -12.10
CA ASP A 105 15.61 -1.14 -10.69
C ASP A 105 14.19 -1.33 -10.14
N MET A 106 14.03 -2.40 -9.39
CA MET A 106 12.74 -2.84 -8.88
C MET A 106 12.70 -2.80 -7.34
N GLU A 107 13.14 -1.70 -6.75
CA GLU A 107 13.19 -1.55 -5.29
C GLU A 107 11.87 -1.92 -4.59
N HIS A 108 10.74 -1.76 -5.30
CA HIS A 108 9.40 -2.03 -4.78
C HIS A 108 8.68 -3.18 -5.47
N VAL A 109 9.32 -3.86 -6.43
CA VAL A 109 8.75 -5.02 -7.14
C VAL A 109 9.46 -6.29 -6.70
N SER A 110 8.72 -7.18 -6.07
CA SER A 110 9.27 -8.44 -5.56
C SER A 110 9.57 -9.44 -6.67
N GLU A 111 8.70 -9.53 -7.67
CA GLU A 111 8.81 -10.50 -8.75
C GLU A 111 8.27 -9.94 -10.07
N TYR A 112 8.75 -10.47 -11.18
CA TYR A 112 8.18 -10.24 -12.50
C TYR A 112 8.00 -11.56 -13.27
N CYS A 113 7.10 -11.52 -14.23
CA CYS A 113 6.85 -12.61 -15.14
C CYS A 113 6.63 -12.06 -16.56
N TYR A 114 7.46 -12.47 -17.49
CA TYR A 114 7.25 -12.24 -18.92
C TYR A 114 6.95 -13.57 -19.60
N VAL A 115 5.96 -13.59 -20.45
CA VAL A 115 5.56 -14.79 -21.22
C VAL A 115 5.60 -14.45 -22.70
N ASP A 116 6.37 -15.22 -23.46
CA ASP A 116 6.50 -15.03 -24.90
C ASP A 116 5.42 -15.79 -25.70
N ASN A 117 5.40 -15.59 -27.01
CA ASN A 117 4.46 -16.24 -27.92
C ASN A 117 4.65 -17.77 -28.02
N LYS A 118 5.79 -18.29 -27.59
CA LYS A 118 6.08 -19.74 -27.54
C LYS A 118 5.80 -20.34 -26.19
N GLN A 119 5.15 -19.60 -25.30
CA GLN A 119 4.82 -20.07 -23.96
C GLN A 119 6.04 -20.23 -23.05
N ASN A 120 7.20 -19.66 -23.39
CA ASN A 120 8.31 -19.58 -22.47
C ASN A 120 8.02 -18.53 -21.40
N VAL A 121 8.32 -18.87 -20.15
CA VAL A 121 8.11 -18.02 -18.98
C VAL A 121 9.44 -17.55 -18.43
N TYR A 122 9.61 -16.25 -18.29
CA TYR A 122 10.80 -15.59 -17.75
C TYR A 122 10.44 -14.94 -16.43
N THR A 123 11.15 -15.31 -15.37
CA THR A 123 10.92 -14.81 -14.01
C THR A 123 12.24 -14.38 -13.37
N ARG A 124 12.19 -13.49 -12.39
CA ARG A 124 13.37 -13.11 -11.60
C ARG A 124 13.76 -14.21 -10.63
N SER A 125 12.79 -14.87 -10.05
CA SER A 125 13.02 -15.92 -9.07
C SER A 125 13.42 -17.22 -9.78
N TYR A 126 14.28 -17.99 -9.14
CA TYR A 126 14.63 -19.34 -9.59
C TYR A 126 13.48 -20.35 -9.50
N SER A 127 12.30 -19.92 -9.08
CA SER A 127 11.09 -20.73 -9.09
C SER A 127 10.72 -21.04 -10.54
N LYS A 128 10.72 -22.33 -10.87
CA LYS A 128 10.30 -22.80 -12.19
C LYS A 128 8.77 -22.69 -12.27
N ILE A 129 8.31 -21.54 -12.71
CA ILE A 129 6.92 -21.35 -13.09
C ILE A 129 6.81 -21.77 -14.54
N ASP A 130 5.95 -22.71 -14.85
CA ASP A 130 5.65 -23.06 -16.21
C ASP A 130 4.46 -22.26 -16.78
N TYR A 131 4.25 -22.35 -18.08
CA TYR A 131 3.16 -21.64 -18.75
C TYR A 131 1.78 -22.10 -18.27
N GLU A 132 1.63 -23.37 -17.91
CA GLU A 132 0.36 -23.91 -17.43
C GLU A 132 -0.01 -23.35 -16.07
N ASP A 133 0.96 -23.12 -15.20
CA ASP A 133 0.75 -22.46 -13.92
C ASP A 133 0.34 -20.99 -14.10
N PHE A 134 1.04 -20.28 -15.01
CA PHE A 134 0.65 -18.92 -15.37
C PHE A 134 -0.77 -18.87 -15.93
N LYS A 135 -1.13 -19.74 -16.86
CA LYS A 135 -2.44 -19.79 -17.52
C LYS A 135 -3.58 -20.07 -16.54
N LYS A 136 -3.35 -20.90 -15.53
CA LYS A 136 -4.33 -21.18 -14.47
C LYS A 136 -4.43 -20.08 -13.42
N SER A 137 -3.48 -19.15 -13.42
CA SER A 137 -3.45 -18.08 -12.43
C SER A 137 -4.56 -17.05 -12.66
N LYS A 138 -4.95 -16.37 -11.58
CA LYS A 138 -5.88 -15.23 -11.67
C LYS A 138 -5.28 -14.05 -12.44
N MET A 139 -3.96 -13.99 -12.57
CA MET A 139 -3.25 -12.96 -13.34
C MET A 139 -3.58 -13.10 -14.83
N SER A 140 -3.39 -14.28 -15.41
CA SER A 140 -3.68 -14.56 -16.82
C SER A 140 -5.14 -14.25 -17.16
N ALA A 141 -6.08 -14.70 -16.32
CA ALA A 141 -7.49 -14.46 -16.54
C ALA A 141 -7.85 -12.95 -16.55
N ARG A 142 -7.21 -12.15 -15.70
CA ARG A 142 -7.47 -10.70 -15.62
C ARG A 142 -6.74 -9.89 -16.69
N LEU A 143 -5.60 -10.37 -17.16
CA LEU A 143 -4.86 -9.73 -18.26
C LEU A 143 -5.57 -9.94 -19.60
N GLY A 144 -6.27 -11.05 -19.80
CA GLY A 144 -6.88 -11.48 -21.07
C GLY A 144 -7.72 -10.43 -21.82
N ASP A 145 -8.26 -9.44 -21.12
CA ASP A 145 -9.06 -8.36 -21.72
C ASP A 145 -8.30 -7.03 -21.83
N SER A 146 -6.97 -7.01 -21.60
CA SER A 146 -6.20 -5.77 -21.54
C SER A 146 -5.55 -5.41 -22.86
N TYR A 147 -6.28 -5.19 -23.93
CA TYR A 147 -5.70 -4.77 -25.20
C TYR A 147 -4.84 -3.49 -25.01
N ALA A 148 -3.51 -3.65 -25.05
CA ALA A 148 -2.49 -2.59 -24.98
C ALA A 148 -2.56 -1.64 -23.76
N LYS A 149 -3.35 -1.94 -22.74
CA LYS A 149 -3.47 -1.11 -21.53
C LYS A 149 -2.86 -1.82 -20.34
N THR A 150 -2.12 -1.07 -19.52
CA THR A 150 -1.67 -1.55 -18.21
C THR A 150 -2.86 -1.75 -17.30
N LYS A 151 -2.94 -2.90 -16.67
CA LYS A 151 -3.95 -3.22 -15.67
C LYS A 151 -3.30 -3.41 -14.30
N TRP A 152 -3.97 -2.85 -13.32
CA TRP A 152 -3.64 -3.01 -11.91
C TRP A 152 -4.73 -3.81 -11.22
N PHE A 153 -4.37 -4.77 -10.42
CA PHE A 153 -5.33 -5.53 -9.64
C PHE A 153 -4.72 -6.15 -8.40
N LEU A 154 -5.55 -6.27 -7.38
CA LEU A 154 -5.23 -7.00 -6.15
C LEU A 154 -5.73 -8.43 -6.30
N ALA A 155 -4.87 -9.39 -6.08
CA ALA A 155 -5.22 -10.81 -6.10
C ALA A 155 -4.33 -11.62 -5.15
N PRO A 156 -4.76 -12.81 -4.72
CA PRO A 156 -3.88 -13.75 -4.06
C PRO A 156 -2.75 -14.16 -5.01
N ASP A 157 -1.51 -14.04 -4.54
CA ASP A 157 -0.35 -14.49 -5.28
C ASP A 157 -0.23 -16.01 -5.21
N THR A 158 -0.63 -16.65 -6.28
CA THR A 158 -0.55 -18.12 -6.44
C THR A 158 0.64 -18.56 -7.27
N LEU A 159 1.43 -17.62 -7.82
CA LEU A 159 2.59 -17.91 -8.67
C LEU A 159 3.91 -17.82 -7.90
N PHE A 160 4.11 -16.73 -7.17
CA PHE A 160 5.38 -16.43 -6.50
C PHE A 160 5.29 -16.51 -4.99
N GLY A 161 4.09 -16.39 -4.44
CA GLY A 161 3.84 -16.34 -3.01
C GLY A 161 2.87 -17.43 -2.52
N GLU A 162 2.77 -17.56 -1.23
CA GLU A 162 1.94 -18.55 -0.54
C GLU A 162 0.44 -18.15 -0.48
N GLY A 163 -0.11 -17.59 -1.56
CA GLY A 163 -1.50 -17.13 -1.59
C GLY A 163 -1.75 -15.81 -0.83
N LYS A 164 -0.72 -15.09 -0.44
CA LYS A 164 -0.85 -13.76 0.16
C LYS A 164 -1.40 -12.77 -0.85
N GLN A 165 -2.12 -11.76 -0.37
CA GLN A 165 -2.61 -10.69 -1.23
C GLN A 165 -1.42 -9.88 -1.76
N ALA A 166 -1.37 -9.72 -3.08
CA ALA A 166 -0.36 -8.92 -3.76
C ALA A 166 -1.00 -8.00 -4.80
N VAL A 167 -0.35 -6.87 -5.07
CA VAL A 167 -0.72 -5.97 -6.14
C VAL A 167 0.02 -6.41 -7.39
N PHE A 168 -0.72 -6.68 -8.44
CA PHE A 168 -0.18 -7.06 -9.74
C PHE A 168 -0.36 -5.93 -10.74
N ILE A 169 0.66 -5.78 -11.58
CA ILE A 169 0.64 -4.90 -12.73
C ILE A 169 0.93 -5.76 -13.93
N GLY A 170 0.15 -5.61 -14.96
CA GLY A 170 0.37 -6.38 -16.17
C GLY A 170 -0.13 -5.69 -17.42
N ARG A 171 0.50 -6.04 -18.55
CA ARG A 171 0.16 -5.52 -19.85
C ARG A 171 0.45 -6.57 -20.93
N TYR A 172 -0.39 -6.63 -21.96
CA TYR A 172 -0.06 -7.32 -23.19
C TYR A 172 0.86 -6.46 -24.05
N VAL A 173 1.91 -7.08 -24.55
CA VAL A 173 2.85 -6.48 -25.48
C VAL A 173 2.50 -7.00 -26.87
N HIS A 174 2.29 -6.10 -27.81
CA HIS A 174 2.04 -6.42 -29.22
C HIS A 174 3.25 -6.07 -30.05
N SER A 175 3.49 -6.84 -31.13
CA SER A 175 4.46 -6.46 -32.14
C SER A 175 4.06 -5.12 -32.75
N MET A 176 5.00 -4.19 -32.79
CA MET A 176 4.85 -2.96 -33.56
C MET A 176 5.20 -3.25 -35.00
N GLU A 177 4.20 -3.56 -35.82
CA GLU A 177 4.36 -3.58 -37.28
C GLU A 177 4.40 -2.14 -37.80
N TYR A 178 5.50 -1.80 -38.45
CA TYR A 178 5.62 -0.61 -39.27
C TYR A 178 5.38 -0.99 -40.75
#